data_e85f76a20564d80340d57e1e5be518fd
#
_entry.id   e85f76a20564d80340d57e1e5be518fd
#
_cell.length_a   1.000
_cell.length_b   1.000
_cell.length_c   1.000
_cell.angle_alpha   90.00
_cell.angle_beta   90.00
_cell.angle_gamma   90.00
#
_symmetry.space_group_name_H-M   'P 1'
#
loop_
_entity.id
_entity.type
_entity.pdbx_description
1 polymer ?
#
loop_
_entity_poly.entity_id
_entity_poly.type
_entity_poly.pdbx_seq_one_letter_code
_entity_poly.pdbx_strand_id
1 'polypeptide(L)'
;DGMIHFANNSGLLSFDGTRWQRTECAQMRGMRSLLNSAEDRRLYCGGYEEFGYWKMDRYGYSTYVSLSDRLENWEMKNDQIWSIFKIGGCIYFHSFVTAFIYDTQKDSVRGLKLDSFCENAGKSFDGSIYTSAALMSRLDLESGVNTAVGNVPFKSMMVASIPADGFDW
;
A
#
# COMPACT_ATOMS: atom_id res chain seq x y z
N ASP A 1 17.22 -4.77 7.56
CA ASP A 1 17.41 -4.72 9.00
C ASP A 1 17.31 -6.09 9.66
N GLY A 2 16.95 -7.15 8.91
CA GLY A 2 16.83 -8.52 9.41
C GLY A 2 15.61 -8.75 10.32
N MET A 3 14.68 -7.79 10.39
CA MET A 3 13.46 -7.89 11.18
C MET A 3 12.27 -8.33 10.32
N ILE A 4 11.35 -9.08 10.92
CA ILE A 4 10.04 -9.40 10.33
C ILE A 4 9.01 -8.45 10.96
N HIS A 5 8.22 -7.81 10.11
CA HIS A 5 7.20 -6.86 10.52
C HIS A 5 5.80 -7.35 10.18
N PHE A 6 4.87 -7.15 11.10
CA PHE A 6 3.46 -7.50 10.94
C PHE A 6 2.57 -6.28 11.22
N ALA A 7 1.65 -6.02 10.31
CA ALA A 7 0.56 -5.09 10.54
C ALA A 7 -0.45 -5.72 11.52
N ASN A 8 -0.86 -4.95 12.52
CA ASN A 8 -1.80 -5.40 13.54
C ASN A 8 -2.76 -4.28 13.91
N ASN A 9 -3.94 -4.63 14.43
CA ASN A 9 -4.93 -3.65 14.88
C ASN A 9 -4.39 -2.69 15.95
N SER A 10 -3.40 -3.13 16.72
CA SER A 10 -2.79 -2.35 17.81
C SER A 10 -1.47 -1.68 17.40
N GLY A 11 -1.12 -1.67 16.11
CA GLY A 11 0.10 -1.06 15.60
C GLY A 11 1.03 -2.02 14.88
N LEU A 12 2.33 -1.73 14.89
CA LEU A 12 3.38 -2.52 14.27
C LEU A 12 3.92 -3.54 15.26
N LEU A 13 3.93 -4.81 14.87
CA LEU A 13 4.61 -5.88 15.61
C LEU A 13 5.87 -6.28 14.83
N SER A 14 7.01 -6.23 15.49
CA SER A 14 8.32 -6.54 14.90
C SER A 14 9.02 -7.68 15.62
N PHE A 15 9.71 -8.53 14.89
CA PHE A 15 10.47 -9.66 15.42
C PHE A 15 11.90 -9.65 14.87
N ASP A 16 12.89 -9.66 15.75
CA ASP A 16 14.32 -9.61 15.40
C ASP A 16 14.98 -11.01 15.33
N GLY A 17 14.19 -12.06 15.39
CA GLY A 17 14.67 -13.45 15.50
C GLY A 17 14.72 -13.96 16.95
N THR A 18 14.63 -13.07 17.94
CA THR A 18 14.73 -13.43 19.36
C THR A 18 13.61 -12.79 20.19
N ARG A 19 13.26 -11.54 19.91
CA ARG A 19 12.31 -10.74 20.69
C ARG A 19 11.22 -10.15 19.80
N TRP A 20 10.04 -10.05 20.39
CA TRP A 20 8.91 -9.32 19.85
C TRP A 20 8.87 -7.91 20.42
N GLN A 21 8.69 -6.94 19.55
CA GLN A 21 8.49 -5.55 19.91
C GLN A 21 7.20 -5.03 19.29
N ARG A 22 6.36 -4.40 20.10
CA ARG A 22 5.17 -3.70 19.62
C ARG A 22 5.45 -2.20 19.61
N THR A 23 5.19 -1.56 18.47
CA THR A 23 5.27 -0.10 18.32
C THR A 23 3.86 0.41 18.03
N GLU A 24 3.34 1.23 18.91
CA GLU A 24 2.03 1.86 18.74
C GLU A 24 2.14 3.05 17.79
N CYS A 25 1.12 3.25 16.95
CA CYS A 25 0.95 4.43 16.12
C CYS A 25 -0.34 5.12 16.54
N ALA A 26 -0.23 6.21 17.28
CA ALA A 26 -1.39 6.91 17.81
C ALA A 26 -2.30 7.49 16.72
N GLN A 27 -1.72 7.83 15.56
CA GLN A 27 -2.45 8.37 14.40
C GLN A 27 -3.22 7.30 13.62
N MET A 28 -2.80 6.04 13.69
CA MET A 28 -3.34 4.97 12.85
C MET A 28 -4.21 4.00 13.65
N ARG A 29 -5.47 3.90 13.25
CA ARG A 29 -6.38 2.87 13.77
C ARG A 29 -6.35 1.66 12.85
N GLY A 30 -5.96 0.50 13.39
CA GLY A 30 -6.00 -0.76 12.66
C GLY A 30 -5.09 -0.78 11.45
N MET A 31 -3.79 -0.94 11.68
CA MET A 31 -2.83 -1.14 10.59
C MET A 31 -3.16 -2.41 9.82
N ARG A 32 -3.19 -2.34 8.47
CA ARG A 32 -3.59 -3.44 7.59
C ARG A 32 -2.52 -3.84 6.60
N SER A 33 -1.72 -2.89 6.16
CA SER A 33 -0.75 -3.11 5.10
C SER A 33 0.61 -2.55 5.46
N LEU A 34 1.66 -3.22 4.99
CA LEU A 34 3.05 -2.83 5.16
C LEU A 34 3.81 -3.01 3.86
N LEU A 35 4.76 -2.13 3.63
CA LEU A 35 5.74 -2.25 2.55
C LEU A 35 7.12 -1.80 3.07
N ASN A 36 8.07 -2.71 3.12
CA ASN A 36 9.45 -2.36 3.44
C ASN A 36 10.19 -1.89 2.17
N SER A 37 10.72 -0.68 2.19
CA SER A 37 11.56 -0.14 1.11
C SER A 37 12.97 0.08 1.64
N ALA A 38 13.85 -0.87 1.29
CA ALA A 38 15.26 -0.80 1.69
C ALA A 38 15.98 0.40 1.07
N GLU A 39 15.61 0.80 -0.15
CA GLU A 39 16.18 1.96 -0.85
C GLU A 39 15.94 3.26 -0.08
N ASP A 40 14.71 3.46 0.39
CA ASP A 40 14.30 4.67 1.10
C ASP A 40 14.59 4.58 2.60
N ARG A 41 14.94 3.39 3.09
CA ARG A 41 15.06 3.06 4.51
C ARG A 41 13.78 3.42 5.28
N ARG A 42 12.62 3.10 4.68
CA ARG A 42 11.29 3.40 5.20
C ARG A 42 10.43 2.15 5.23
N LEU A 43 9.67 2.02 6.29
CA LEU A 43 8.60 1.04 6.38
C LEU A 43 7.27 1.77 6.18
N TYR A 44 6.71 1.66 4.98
CA TYR A 44 5.41 2.23 4.67
C TYR A 44 4.30 1.41 5.31
N CYS A 45 3.29 2.07 5.79
CA CYS A 45 2.14 1.43 6.44
C CYS A 45 0.84 2.16 6.12
N GLY A 46 -0.24 1.40 6.17
CA GLY A 46 -1.58 1.90 5.93
C GLY A 46 -2.60 1.21 6.82
N GLY A 47 -3.62 1.97 7.21
CA GLY A 47 -4.71 1.54 8.07
C GLY A 47 -6.01 2.25 7.75
N TYR A 48 -6.85 2.44 8.76
CA TYR A 48 -8.13 3.12 8.62
C TYR A 48 -7.91 4.64 8.65
N GLU A 49 -8.27 5.30 7.55
CA GLU A 49 -8.17 6.76 7.34
C GLU A 49 -6.77 7.34 7.58
N GLU A 50 -5.73 6.50 7.53
CA GLU A 50 -4.36 6.91 7.78
C GLU A 50 -3.37 6.08 6.97
N PHE A 51 -2.35 6.74 6.41
CA PHE A 51 -1.20 6.09 5.80
C PHE A 51 0.05 6.96 5.91
N GLY A 52 1.18 6.31 5.91
CA GLY A 52 2.45 6.99 6.06
C GLY A 52 3.63 6.04 6.08
N TYR A 53 4.68 6.44 6.76
CA TYR A 53 5.86 5.59 6.90
C TYR A 53 6.57 5.79 8.23
N TRP A 54 7.25 4.74 8.66
CA TRP A 54 8.25 4.79 9.71
C TRP A 54 9.61 5.08 9.11
N LYS A 55 10.31 6.04 9.66
CA LYS A 55 11.68 6.40 9.32
C LYS A 55 12.57 6.09 10.52
N MET A 56 13.57 5.26 10.31
CA MET A 56 14.57 4.98 11.34
C MET A 56 15.72 5.97 11.22
N ASP A 57 16.08 6.60 12.32
CA ASP A 57 17.25 7.44 12.39
C ASP A 57 18.55 6.61 12.54
N ARG A 58 19.70 7.30 12.54
CA ARG A 58 21.01 6.67 12.70
C ARG A 58 21.24 6.05 14.09
N TYR A 59 20.41 6.37 15.06
CA TYR A 59 20.48 5.84 16.42
C TYR A 59 19.49 4.69 16.66
N GLY A 60 18.71 4.33 15.65
CA GLY A 60 17.70 3.26 15.74
C GLY A 60 16.34 3.69 16.27
N TYR A 61 16.12 4.99 16.49
CA TYR A 61 14.79 5.49 16.86
C TYR A 61 13.91 5.59 15.64
N SER A 62 12.71 5.05 15.74
CA SER A 62 11.69 5.11 14.69
C SER A 62 10.77 6.28 14.93
N THR A 63 10.58 7.10 13.89
CA THR A 63 9.61 8.20 13.88
C THR A 63 8.57 7.93 12.80
N TYR A 64 7.30 8.04 13.16
CA TYR A 64 6.21 7.96 12.21
C TYR A 64 6.00 9.31 11.51
N VAL A 65 5.77 9.27 10.21
CA VAL A 65 5.44 10.42 9.37
C VAL A 65 4.13 10.13 8.67
N SER A 66 3.09 10.89 9.00
CA SER A 66 1.81 10.84 8.31
C SER A 66 1.95 11.41 6.89
N LEU A 67 1.40 10.71 5.92
CA LEU A 67 1.23 11.20 4.56
C LEU A 67 -0.21 11.61 4.29
N SER A 68 -1.17 11.06 5.02
CA SER A 68 -2.58 11.44 4.93
C SER A 68 -2.80 12.91 5.30
N ASP A 69 -2.06 13.44 6.28
CA ASP A 69 -2.09 14.86 6.68
C ASP A 69 -1.61 15.83 5.59
N ARG A 70 -0.97 15.31 4.53
CA ARG A 70 -0.45 16.10 3.42
C ARG A 70 -1.37 16.13 2.21
N LEU A 71 -2.53 15.47 2.29
CA LEU A 71 -3.52 15.47 1.22
C LEU A 71 -4.17 16.86 1.12
N GLU A 72 -3.95 17.52 -0.01
CA GLU A 72 -4.61 18.78 -0.32
C GLU A 72 -5.96 18.53 -1.00
N ASN A 73 -7.01 19.19 -0.52
CA ASN A 73 -8.38 19.12 -1.06
C ASN A 73 -8.96 17.69 -1.13
N TRP A 74 -8.52 16.82 -0.25
CA TRP A 74 -8.99 15.44 -0.16
C TRP A 74 -9.23 15.07 1.30
N GLU A 75 -10.42 14.62 1.61
CA GLU A 75 -10.79 14.09 2.92
C GLU A 75 -10.96 12.58 2.80
N MET A 76 -10.18 11.83 3.57
CA MET A 76 -10.38 10.39 3.69
C MET A 76 -11.65 10.12 4.50
N LYS A 77 -12.59 9.38 3.89
CA LYS A 77 -13.84 8.98 4.56
C LYS A 77 -14.06 7.49 4.38
N ASN A 78 -13.93 6.75 5.46
CA ASN A 78 -14.02 5.29 5.47
C ASN A 78 -13.01 4.60 4.53
N ASP A 79 -11.96 5.30 4.12
CA ASP A 79 -10.88 4.69 3.36
C ASP A 79 -10.04 3.81 4.26
N GLN A 80 -9.84 2.58 3.84
CA GLN A 80 -8.94 1.65 4.51
C GLN A 80 -7.86 1.20 3.53
N ILE A 81 -6.61 1.34 3.93
CA ILE A 81 -5.49 0.99 3.05
C ILE A 81 -5.19 -0.51 3.17
N TRP A 82 -5.58 -1.25 2.14
CA TRP A 82 -5.47 -2.70 2.10
C TRP A 82 -4.15 -3.20 1.52
N SER A 83 -3.58 -2.46 0.56
CA SER A 83 -2.36 -2.86 -0.12
C SER A 83 -1.47 -1.66 -0.37
N ILE A 84 -0.15 -1.89 -0.38
CA ILE A 84 0.85 -0.87 -0.67
C ILE A 84 1.82 -1.43 -1.71
N PHE A 85 2.10 -0.64 -2.76
CA PHE A 85 3.00 -1.04 -3.84
C PHE A 85 4.03 0.05 -4.13
N LYS A 86 5.26 -0.34 -4.47
CA LYS A 86 6.26 0.57 -5.01
C LYS A 86 6.39 0.34 -6.52
N ILE A 87 6.21 1.42 -7.29
CA ILE A 87 6.34 1.43 -8.74
C ILE A 87 7.16 2.65 -9.13
N GLY A 88 8.34 2.43 -9.69
CA GLY A 88 9.28 3.52 -9.95
C GLY A 88 9.61 4.30 -8.68
N GLY A 89 9.52 5.61 -8.76
CA GLY A 89 9.73 6.53 -7.63
C GLY A 89 8.48 6.80 -6.77
N CYS A 90 7.37 6.07 -7.00
CA CYS A 90 6.11 6.31 -6.31
C CYS A 90 5.70 5.13 -5.41
N ILE A 91 5.04 5.46 -4.32
CA ILE A 91 4.37 4.50 -3.43
C ILE A 91 2.87 4.68 -3.59
N TYR A 92 2.18 3.58 -3.86
CA TYR A 92 0.73 3.53 -4.06
C TYR A 92 0.08 2.85 -2.86
N PHE A 93 -0.85 3.56 -2.24
CA PHE A 93 -1.66 3.07 -1.13
C PHE A 93 -3.07 2.83 -1.66
N HIS A 94 -3.47 1.57 -1.75
CA HIS A 94 -4.75 1.16 -2.34
C HIS A 94 -5.85 1.08 -1.28
N SER A 95 -6.96 1.77 -1.53
CA SER A 95 -8.26 1.60 -0.87
C SER A 95 -9.28 1.06 -1.88
N PHE A 96 -10.51 0.76 -1.46
CA PHE A 96 -11.53 0.16 -2.34
C PHE A 96 -11.94 1.03 -3.53
N VAL A 97 -11.92 2.35 -3.35
CA VAL A 97 -12.40 3.32 -4.35
C VAL A 97 -11.39 4.42 -4.63
N THR A 98 -10.23 4.33 -4.00
CA THR A 98 -9.19 5.35 -4.07
C THR A 98 -7.81 4.71 -4.07
N ALA A 99 -6.88 5.29 -4.80
CA ALA A 99 -5.45 5.09 -4.61
C ALA A 99 -4.81 6.40 -4.17
N PHE A 100 -4.00 6.36 -3.14
CA PHE A 100 -3.19 7.51 -2.74
C PHE A 100 -1.77 7.30 -3.22
N ILE A 101 -1.19 8.31 -3.85
CA ILE A 101 0.08 8.22 -4.54
C ILE A 101 1.06 9.18 -3.89
N TYR A 102 2.13 8.64 -3.34
CA TYR A 102 3.24 9.40 -2.80
C TYR A 102 4.43 9.34 -3.75
N ASP A 103 4.79 10.48 -4.33
CA ASP A 103 6.00 10.65 -5.14
C ASP A 103 7.18 10.90 -4.18
N THR A 104 8.10 9.93 -4.09
CA THR A 104 9.20 9.99 -3.12
C THR A 104 10.27 11.01 -3.49
N GLN A 105 10.35 11.41 -4.76
CA GLN A 105 11.33 12.40 -5.25
C GLN A 105 10.83 13.83 -5.04
N LYS A 106 9.52 14.06 -5.29
CA LYS A 106 8.89 15.37 -5.11
C LYS A 106 8.42 15.60 -3.69
N ASP A 107 8.43 14.56 -2.86
CA ASP A 107 7.86 14.56 -1.49
C ASP A 107 6.41 15.06 -1.46
N SER A 108 5.59 14.66 -2.45
CA SER A 108 4.21 15.09 -2.65
C SER A 108 3.24 13.92 -2.63
N VAL A 109 2.03 14.19 -2.14
CA VAL A 109 0.94 13.20 -2.04
C VAL A 109 -0.26 13.69 -2.84
N ARG A 110 -0.93 12.75 -3.53
CA ARG A 110 -2.22 13.02 -4.18
C ARG A 110 -3.17 11.84 -4.05
N GLY A 111 -4.46 12.13 -4.03
CA GLY A 111 -5.50 11.13 -4.17
C GLY A 111 -5.83 10.88 -5.65
N LEU A 112 -6.16 9.63 -5.98
CA LEU A 112 -6.64 9.20 -7.28
C LEU A 112 -7.94 8.42 -7.06
N LYS A 113 -9.05 8.95 -7.55
CA LYS A 113 -10.34 8.25 -7.49
C LYS A 113 -10.35 7.14 -8.51
N LEU A 114 -10.74 5.94 -8.11
CA LEU A 114 -10.92 4.80 -9.00
C LEU A 114 -12.33 4.86 -9.63
N ASP A 115 -12.44 4.41 -10.87
CA ASP A 115 -13.72 4.39 -11.63
C ASP A 115 -14.68 3.28 -11.16
N SER A 116 -14.17 2.33 -10.39
CA SER A 116 -14.93 1.19 -9.88
C SER A 116 -14.46 0.78 -8.48
N PHE A 117 -15.31 0.04 -7.77
CA PHE A 117 -14.95 -0.59 -6.50
C PHE A 117 -13.97 -1.74 -6.76
N CYS A 118 -12.80 -1.66 -6.15
CA CYS A 118 -11.70 -2.63 -6.26
C CYS A 118 -11.45 -3.26 -4.91
N GLU A 119 -11.95 -4.46 -4.69
CA GLU A 119 -11.81 -5.16 -3.41
C GLU A 119 -10.34 -5.49 -3.11
N ASN A 120 -9.60 -5.84 -4.14
CA ASN A 120 -8.19 -6.20 -4.02
C ASN A 120 -7.37 -5.57 -5.14
N ALA A 121 -6.09 -5.39 -4.87
CA ALA A 121 -5.11 -5.01 -5.86
C ALA A 121 -3.84 -5.83 -5.66
N GLY A 122 -3.17 -6.14 -6.75
CA GLY A 122 -1.88 -6.83 -6.77
C GLY A 122 -0.95 -6.21 -7.81
N LYS A 123 0.34 -6.23 -7.52
CA LYS A 123 1.37 -5.78 -8.44
C LYS A 123 1.95 -6.97 -9.17
N SER A 124 1.95 -6.92 -10.50
CA SER A 124 2.61 -7.86 -11.37
C SER A 124 4.13 -7.61 -11.40
N PHE A 125 4.90 -8.59 -11.89
CA PHE A 125 6.35 -8.48 -12.01
C PHE A 125 6.77 -7.41 -13.04
N ASP A 126 5.94 -7.11 -14.05
CA ASP A 126 6.16 -6.04 -15.02
C ASP A 126 5.89 -4.64 -14.47
N GLY A 127 5.46 -4.56 -13.21
CA GLY A 127 5.12 -3.32 -12.52
C GLY A 127 3.67 -2.85 -12.72
N SER A 128 2.85 -3.57 -13.51
CA SER A 128 1.42 -3.25 -13.66
C SER A 128 0.66 -3.56 -12.37
N ILE A 129 -0.39 -2.78 -12.10
CA ILE A 129 -1.34 -3.05 -11.02
C ILE A 129 -2.58 -3.68 -11.63
N TYR A 130 -2.94 -4.82 -11.08
CA TYR A 130 -4.20 -5.50 -11.38
C TYR A 130 -5.14 -5.40 -10.19
N THR A 131 -6.41 -5.21 -10.49
CA THR A 131 -7.48 -5.03 -9.48
C THR A 131 -8.57 -6.06 -9.69
N SER A 132 -9.24 -6.43 -8.62
CA SER A 132 -10.46 -7.22 -8.66
C SER A 132 -11.68 -6.30 -8.62
N ALA A 133 -11.96 -5.65 -9.74
CA ALA A 133 -13.26 -5.01 -9.97
C ALA A 133 -14.33 -6.08 -10.28
N ALA A 134 -15.35 -5.81 -11.07
CA ALA A 134 -16.29 -6.85 -11.53
C ALA A 134 -15.58 -7.95 -12.34
N LEU A 135 -14.52 -7.60 -13.04
CA LEU A 135 -13.59 -8.48 -13.75
C LEU A 135 -12.17 -8.17 -13.31
N MET A 136 -11.24 -9.10 -13.54
CA MET A 136 -9.82 -8.79 -13.39
C MET A 136 -9.46 -7.66 -14.35
N SER A 137 -8.96 -6.56 -13.81
CA SER A 137 -8.72 -5.35 -14.58
C SER A 137 -7.31 -4.83 -14.32
N ARG A 138 -6.72 -4.20 -15.33
CA ARG A 138 -5.48 -3.44 -15.19
C ARG A 138 -5.83 -2.01 -14.85
N LEU A 139 -5.24 -1.50 -13.76
CA LEU A 139 -5.45 -0.14 -13.31
C LEU A 139 -4.47 0.81 -13.99
N ASP A 140 -5.00 1.86 -14.60
CA ASP A 140 -4.21 3.01 -15.02
C ASP A 140 -4.00 3.96 -13.84
N LEU A 141 -2.75 4.19 -13.49
CA LEU A 141 -2.36 4.94 -12.29
C LEU A 141 -2.35 6.47 -12.48
N GLU A 142 -2.61 6.94 -13.69
CA GLU A 142 -2.78 8.37 -13.96
C GLU A 142 -4.25 8.78 -13.91
N SER A 143 -5.09 8.01 -14.58
CA SER A 143 -6.52 8.30 -14.72
C SER A 143 -7.43 7.64 -13.68
N GLY A 144 -6.97 6.56 -13.03
CA GLY A 144 -7.79 5.76 -12.11
C GLY A 144 -8.76 4.80 -12.81
N VAL A 145 -8.61 4.63 -14.12
CA VAL A 145 -9.49 3.78 -14.94
C VAL A 145 -9.03 2.32 -14.88
N ASN A 146 -9.97 1.42 -14.64
CA ASN A 146 -9.78 -0.02 -14.67
C ASN A 146 -10.17 -0.58 -16.06
N THR A 147 -9.23 -1.18 -16.75
CA THR A 147 -9.47 -1.83 -18.04
C THR A 147 -9.49 -3.34 -17.86
N ALA A 148 -10.62 -3.98 -18.16
CA ALA A 148 -10.79 -5.42 -18.02
C ALA A 148 -9.75 -6.21 -18.85
N VAL A 149 -9.16 -7.21 -18.25
CA VAL A 149 -8.23 -8.14 -18.89
C VAL A 149 -8.94 -9.48 -19.10
N GLY A 150 -9.58 -9.60 -20.27
CA GLY A 150 -10.39 -10.78 -20.60
C GLY A 150 -11.78 -10.77 -19.95
N ASN A 151 -12.54 -11.87 -20.16
CA ASN A 151 -13.92 -12.03 -19.69
C ASN A 151 -14.02 -12.96 -18.46
N VAL A 152 -12.96 -13.09 -17.68
CA VAL A 152 -12.95 -13.96 -16.51
C VAL A 152 -13.56 -13.21 -15.33
N PRO A 153 -14.72 -13.65 -14.80
CA PRO A 153 -15.26 -13.07 -13.58
C PRO A 153 -14.31 -13.37 -12.44
N PHE A 154 -13.81 -12.34 -11.80
CA PHE A 154 -12.90 -12.48 -10.67
C PHE A 154 -13.73 -12.53 -9.38
N LYS A 155 -13.93 -13.73 -8.86
CA LYS A 155 -14.68 -13.95 -7.60
C LYS A 155 -13.78 -14.22 -6.40
N SER A 156 -12.47 -14.19 -6.59
CA SER A 156 -11.49 -14.55 -5.56
C SER A 156 -10.55 -13.40 -5.29
N MET A 157 -10.11 -13.33 -4.04
CA MET A 157 -9.12 -12.36 -3.59
C MET A 157 -7.78 -12.62 -4.28
N MET A 158 -7.27 -11.66 -5.04
CA MET A 158 -5.90 -11.70 -5.54
C MET A 158 -4.97 -11.25 -4.41
N VAL A 159 -4.13 -12.15 -3.92
CA VAL A 159 -3.21 -11.88 -2.79
C VAL A 159 -1.80 -11.55 -3.27
N ALA A 160 -1.38 -12.18 -4.35
CA ALA A 160 -0.06 -11.98 -4.95
C ALA A 160 -0.07 -12.45 -6.41
N SER A 161 0.84 -11.91 -7.21
CA SER A 161 1.22 -12.48 -8.50
C SER A 161 2.62 -13.08 -8.41
N ILE A 162 2.80 -14.27 -8.97
CA ILE A 162 4.07 -14.99 -9.01
C ILE A 162 4.45 -15.13 -10.47
N PRO A 163 5.61 -14.59 -10.91
CA PRO A 163 6.06 -14.77 -12.27
C PRO A 163 6.44 -16.23 -12.53
N ALA A 164 5.92 -16.82 -13.60
CA ALA A 164 6.30 -18.14 -14.05
C ALA A 164 6.34 -18.16 -15.59
N ASP A 165 7.50 -18.42 -16.15
CA ASP A 165 7.74 -18.51 -17.60
C ASP A 165 7.17 -17.33 -18.43
N GLY A 166 7.22 -16.14 -17.87
CA GLY A 166 6.70 -14.91 -18.50
C GLY A 166 5.20 -14.67 -18.30
N PHE A 167 4.54 -15.44 -17.45
CA PHE A 167 3.16 -15.24 -17.03
C PHE A 167 3.09 -14.93 -15.53
N ASP A 168 2.09 -14.15 -15.14
CA ASP A 168 1.71 -13.91 -13.76
C ASP A 168 0.61 -14.89 -13.33
N TRP A 169 0.72 -15.42 -12.12
CA TRP A 169 -0.24 -16.33 -11.50
C TRP A 169 -0.84 -15.72 -10.23
#